data_fc088333cc9a061187f096b82fda7f74
#
_entry.id   fc088333cc9a061187f096b82fda7f74
#
_cell.length_a   1.000
_cell.length_b   1.000
_cell.length_c   1.000
_cell.angle_alpha   90.00
_cell.angle_beta   90.00
_cell.angle_gamma   90.00
#
_symmetry.space_group_name_H-M   'P 1'
#
loop_
_entity.id
_entity.type
_entity.pdbx_description
1 polymer ?
#
loop_
_entity_poly.entity_id
_entity_poly.type
_entity_poly.pdbx_seq_one_letter_code
_entity_poly.pdbx_strand_id
1 'polypeptide(L)'
;MTMICCKEKLKYVLHYVKETFKDYSIQYKIFDFFGLLSLILRNVAESYSHLIYSYKHHVCFKKVEAYLTGRVIHKYHDVDKIVMYALLPWLGVKCINNIHTLWQDHHPCYKDLDGNKAYKPKDEVEWTEAVLDWECARFTKPDKPLNAYDTYLKYYYTSKYTSVIINTLISLGLLSVKTTDAGVVYEVTDKMDNFKWK
;
A
#
# COMPACT_ATOMS: atom_id res chain seq x y z
N MET A 1 -2.69 -0.16 23.57
CA MET A 1 -1.72 0.45 22.64
C MET A 1 -2.45 1.57 21.94
N THR A 2 -2.00 2.81 22.13
CA THR A 2 -2.77 4.03 21.81
C THR A 2 -2.70 4.33 20.32
N MET A 3 -3.84 4.58 19.70
CA MET A 3 -3.97 5.13 18.34
C MET A 3 -3.03 6.33 18.18
N ILE A 4 -2.22 6.37 17.12
CA ILE A 4 -1.35 7.52 16.85
C ILE A 4 -2.23 8.74 16.66
N CYS A 5 -2.21 9.68 17.61
CA CYS A 5 -3.07 10.85 17.52
C CYS A 5 -2.69 11.75 16.33
N CYS A 6 -3.62 12.59 15.87
CA CYS A 6 -3.40 13.46 14.70
C CYS A 6 -2.16 14.34 14.80
N LYS A 7 -1.82 14.81 16.03
CA LYS A 7 -0.60 15.60 16.28
C LYS A 7 0.69 14.79 16.07
N GLU A 8 0.67 13.52 16.41
CA GLU A 8 1.80 12.62 16.19
C GLU A 8 1.95 12.29 14.71
N LYS A 9 0.86 11.98 14.01
CA LYS A 9 0.88 11.77 12.54
C LYS A 9 1.47 13.01 11.83
N LEU A 10 1.14 14.22 12.26
CA LEU A 10 1.71 15.45 11.69
C LEU A 10 3.22 15.55 11.89
N LYS A 11 3.77 15.13 13.04
CA LYS A 11 5.24 15.08 13.24
C LYS A 11 5.92 14.16 12.24
N TYR A 12 5.33 13.00 11.95
CA TYR A 12 5.84 12.07 10.93
C TYR A 12 5.81 12.69 9.54
N VAL A 13 4.71 13.34 9.15
CA VAL A 13 4.61 14.02 7.85
C VAL A 13 5.70 15.08 7.71
N LEU A 14 5.87 15.94 8.72
CA LEU A 14 6.92 16.96 8.72
C LEU A 14 8.32 16.35 8.64
N HIS A 15 8.55 15.22 9.33
CA HIS A 15 9.80 14.48 9.23
C HIS A 15 10.03 13.94 7.81
N TYR A 16 9.05 13.29 7.18
CA TYR A 16 9.20 12.77 5.82
C TYR A 16 9.50 13.87 4.79
N VAL A 17 8.82 15.01 4.91
CA VAL A 17 9.08 16.19 4.07
C VAL A 17 10.51 16.70 4.30
N LYS A 18 10.91 16.86 5.57
CA LYS A 18 12.26 17.33 5.93
C LYS A 18 13.36 16.40 5.40
N GLU A 19 13.19 15.07 5.52
CA GLU A 19 14.18 14.12 5.01
C GLU A 19 14.27 14.17 3.47
N THR A 20 13.14 14.39 2.78
CA THR A 20 13.16 14.64 1.34
C THR A 20 14.07 15.83 0.99
N PHE A 21 13.92 16.97 1.69
CA PHE A 21 14.77 18.15 1.45
C PHE A 21 16.22 17.97 1.93
N LYS A 22 16.45 17.18 2.97
CA LYS A 22 17.80 16.86 3.43
C LYS A 22 18.56 16.02 2.40
N ASP A 23 17.89 15.02 1.81
CA ASP A 23 18.45 14.23 0.72
C ASP A 23 18.85 15.15 -0.47
N TYR A 24 18.06 16.20 -0.74
CA TYR A 24 18.40 17.25 -1.70
C TYR A 24 19.68 18.00 -1.35
N SER A 25 19.81 18.44 -0.09
CA SER A 25 20.94 19.28 0.35
C SER A 25 22.28 18.53 0.44
N ILE A 26 22.24 17.23 0.76
CA ILE A 26 23.43 16.38 0.89
C ILE A 26 23.97 15.99 -0.49
N GLN A 27 23.08 15.68 -1.44
CA GLN A 27 23.46 15.19 -2.75
C GLN A 27 24.02 16.27 -3.68
N TYR A 28 23.63 17.52 -3.46
CA TYR A 28 23.97 18.67 -4.33
C TYR A 28 24.48 19.85 -3.48
N LYS A 29 25.64 19.71 -2.85
CA LYS A 29 26.33 20.79 -2.10
C LYS A 29 25.76 22.20 -2.36
N ILE A 30 24.62 22.47 -1.77
CA ILE A 30 23.90 23.73 -1.49
C ILE A 30 23.68 24.73 -2.65
N PHE A 31 24.45 24.78 -3.72
CA PHE A 31 24.40 25.87 -4.72
C PHE A 31 24.36 25.43 -6.20
N ASP A 32 24.14 24.16 -6.47
CA ASP A 32 23.88 23.76 -7.86
C ASP A 32 22.37 23.86 -8.18
N PHE A 33 21.95 25.05 -8.60
CA PHE A 33 20.58 25.32 -9.03
C PHE A 33 20.11 24.33 -10.11
N PHE A 34 20.98 23.94 -11.03
CA PHE A 34 20.67 22.98 -12.08
C PHE A 34 20.48 21.56 -11.53
N GLY A 35 21.28 21.17 -10.55
CA GLY A 35 21.12 19.89 -9.85
C GLY A 35 19.79 19.80 -9.10
N LEU A 36 19.42 20.84 -8.37
CA LEU A 36 18.12 20.92 -7.69
C LEU A 36 16.96 20.87 -8.69
N LEU A 37 17.06 21.66 -9.77
CA LEU A 37 16.03 21.67 -10.81
C LEU A 37 15.89 20.29 -11.47
N SER A 38 17.01 19.64 -11.81
CA SER A 38 17.04 18.30 -12.40
C SER A 38 16.35 17.26 -11.48
N LEU A 39 16.62 17.35 -10.17
CA LEU A 39 16.03 16.45 -9.18
C LEU A 39 14.52 16.69 -9.02
N ILE A 40 14.08 17.94 -8.99
CA ILE A 40 12.65 18.28 -8.98
C ILE A 40 11.96 17.73 -10.23
N LEU A 41 12.55 17.94 -11.40
CA LEU A 41 12.00 17.45 -12.67
C LEU A 41 11.91 15.92 -12.70
N ARG A 42 12.93 15.23 -12.19
CA ARG A 42 12.90 13.76 -12.05
C ARG A 42 11.76 13.31 -11.14
N ASN A 43 11.62 13.91 -9.96
CA ASN A 43 10.55 13.59 -9.03
C ASN A 43 9.16 13.87 -9.63
N VAL A 44 9.01 14.94 -10.37
CA VAL A 44 7.75 15.25 -11.09
C VAL A 44 7.46 14.18 -12.14
N ALA A 45 8.45 13.76 -12.93
CA ALA A 45 8.28 12.72 -13.94
C ALA A 45 7.93 11.35 -13.31
N GLU A 46 8.63 10.97 -12.24
CA GLU A 46 8.32 9.74 -11.49
C GLU A 46 6.93 9.81 -10.87
N SER A 47 6.57 10.93 -10.23
CA SER A 47 5.25 11.14 -9.63
C SER A 47 4.13 11.05 -10.65
N TYR A 48 4.33 11.56 -11.88
CA TYR A 48 3.35 11.45 -12.95
C TYR A 48 3.13 10.00 -13.38
N SER A 49 4.19 9.21 -13.50
CA SER A 49 4.06 7.76 -13.76
C SER A 49 3.29 7.05 -12.65
N HIS A 50 3.57 7.40 -11.40
CA HIS A 50 2.87 6.85 -10.24
C HIS A 50 1.42 7.35 -10.12
N LEU A 51 1.10 8.56 -10.56
CA LEU A 51 -0.27 9.06 -10.68
C LEU A 51 -1.10 8.17 -11.61
N ILE A 52 -0.58 7.90 -12.81
CA ILE A 52 -1.26 7.03 -13.78
C ILE A 52 -1.44 5.62 -13.22
N TYR A 53 -0.39 5.09 -12.59
CA TYR A 53 -0.44 3.77 -11.95
C TYR A 53 -1.49 3.75 -10.83
N SER A 54 -1.48 4.71 -9.90
CA SER A 54 -2.42 4.78 -8.78
C SER A 54 -3.87 4.92 -9.25
N TYR A 55 -4.11 5.67 -10.32
CA TYR A 55 -5.43 5.75 -10.93
C TYR A 55 -5.89 4.40 -11.49
N LYS A 56 -5.04 3.69 -12.24
CA LYS A 56 -5.34 2.36 -12.76
C LYS A 56 -5.61 1.37 -11.62
N HIS A 57 -4.80 1.44 -10.58
CA HIS A 57 -4.94 0.60 -9.37
C HIS A 57 -6.28 0.87 -8.69
N HIS A 58 -6.65 2.12 -8.45
CA HIS A 58 -7.92 2.52 -7.88
C HIS A 58 -9.13 2.00 -8.68
N VAL A 59 -9.09 2.09 -10.01
CA VAL A 59 -10.16 1.56 -10.89
C VAL A 59 -10.23 0.03 -10.80
N CYS A 60 -9.07 -0.64 -10.82
CA CYS A 60 -8.99 -2.10 -10.69
C CYS A 60 -9.51 -2.55 -9.33
N PHE A 61 -9.09 -1.87 -8.25
CA PHE A 61 -9.52 -2.17 -6.89
C PHE A 61 -11.04 -2.20 -6.75
N LYS A 62 -11.75 -1.18 -7.24
CA LYS A 62 -13.22 -1.15 -7.21
C LYS A 62 -13.86 -2.33 -7.93
N LYS A 63 -13.27 -2.77 -9.05
CA LYS A 63 -13.77 -3.94 -9.79
C LYS A 63 -13.49 -5.25 -9.03
N VAL A 64 -12.31 -5.39 -8.43
CA VAL A 64 -11.95 -6.55 -7.59
C VAL A 64 -12.87 -6.60 -6.37
N GLU A 65 -13.06 -5.49 -5.68
CA GLU A 65 -13.96 -5.39 -4.53
C GLU A 65 -15.40 -5.78 -4.92
N ALA A 66 -15.95 -5.18 -5.96
CA ALA A 66 -17.30 -5.51 -6.45
C ALA A 66 -17.44 -6.99 -6.82
N TYR A 67 -16.43 -7.56 -7.45
CA TYR A 67 -16.43 -8.96 -7.85
C TYR A 67 -16.40 -9.93 -6.65
N LEU A 68 -15.59 -9.63 -5.64
CA LEU A 68 -15.40 -10.49 -4.47
C LEU A 68 -16.51 -10.31 -3.42
N THR A 69 -17.01 -9.10 -3.22
CA THR A 69 -17.95 -8.75 -2.14
C THR A 69 -19.37 -8.44 -2.61
N GLY A 70 -19.59 -8.32 -3.93
CA GLY A 70 -20.87 -7.94 -4.53
C GLY A 70 -21.18 -6.44 -4.47
N ARG A 71 -20.31 -5.61 -3.88
CA ARG A 71 -20.51 -4.15 -3.74
C ARG A 71 -19.18 -3.41 -3.62
N VAL A 72 -19.19 -2.08 -3.84
CA VAL A 72 -18.04 -1.21 -3.62
C VAL A 72 -18.23 -0.44 -2.32
N ILE A 73 -17.44 -0.75 -1.31
CA ILE A 73 -17.45 -0.11 0.02
C ILE A 73 -16.35 0.95 0.08
N HIS A 74 -15.13 0.59 -0.31
CA HIS A 74 -13.93 1.44 -0.23
C HIS A 74 -13.80 2.34 -1.46
N LYS A 75 -14.78 3.23 -1.65
CA LYS A 75 -14.88 4.10 -2.84
C LYS A 75 -13.67 5.01 -3.05
N TYR A 76 -12.95 5.33 -1.98
CA TYR A 76 -11.84 6.29 -1.95
C TYR A 76 -10.48 5.63 -1.74
N HIS A 77 -10.38 4.30 -1.95
CA HIS A 77 -9.12 3.59 -1.88
C HIS A 77 -8.04 4.29 -2.72
N ASP A 78 -6.90 4.62 -2.11
CA ASP A 78 -5.75 5.30 -2.73
C ASP A 78 -6.01 6.68 -3.39
N VAL A 79 -7.18 7.31 -3.20
CA VAL A 79 -7.48 8.64 -3.76
C VAL A 79 -6.53 9.71 -3.23
N ASP A 80 -6.13 9.62 -1.96
CA ASP A 80 -5.13 10.51 -1.36
C ASP A 80 -3.79 10.46 -2.10
N LYS A 81 -3.34 9.28 -2.51
CA LYS A 81 -2.14 9.08 -3.33
C LYS A 81 -2.27 9.79 -4.69
N ILE A 82 -3.41 9.61 -5.35
CA ILE A 82 -3.70 10.26 -6.64
C ILE A 82 -3.63 11.78 -6.48
N VAL A 83 -4.26 12.32 -5.44
CA VAL A 83 -4.26 13.75 -5.14
C VAL A 83 -2.84 14.26 -4.82
N MET A 84 -2.08 13.53 -3.99
CA MET A 84 -0.72 13.92 -3.65
C MET A 84 0.22 13.90 -4.86
N TYR A 85 0.14 12.88 -5.73
CA TYR A 85 0.94 12.85 -6.96
C TYR A 85 0.57 13.97 -7.94
N ALA A 86 -0.70 14.37 -7.99
CA ALA A 86 -1.15 15.47 -8.84
C ALA A 86 -0.74 16.84 -8.32
N LEU A 87 -0.87 17.09 -7.02
CA LEU A 87 -0.69 18.43 -6.43
C LEU A 87 0.69 18.65 -5.80
N LEU A 88 1.37 17.59 -5.38
CA LEU A 88 2.63 17.64 -4.65
C LEU A 88 3.73 16.75 -5.30
N PRO A 89 3.85 16.73 -6.65
CA PRO A 89 4.75 15.80 -7.33
C PRO A 89 6.24 16.00 -6.95
N TRP A 90 6.61 17.20 -6.52
CA TRP A 90 7.95 17.56 -6.07
C TRP A 90 8.38 16.88 -4.77
N LEU A 91 7.45 16.38 -3.95
CA LEU A 91 7.77 15.59 -2.75
C LEU A 91 8.41 14.23 -3.11
N GLY A 92 8.19 13.75 -4.33
CA GLY A 92 8.69 12.47 -4.79
C GLY A 92 7.94 11.26 -4.22
N VAL A 93 8.10 10.15 -4.91
CA VAL A 93 7.35 8.91 -4.68
C VAL A 93 7.55 8.34 -3.26
N LYS A 94 8.79 8.38 -2.75
CA LYS A 94 9.12 7.87 -1.40
C LYS A 94 8.36 8.61 -0.31
N CYS A 95 8.35 9.96 -0.35
CA CYS A 95 7.68 10.79 0.64
C CYS A 95 6.16 10.57 0.60
N ILE A 96 5.57 10.62 -0.60
CA ILE A 96 4.13 10.41 -0.80
C ILE A 96 3.69 9.03 -0.30
N ASN A 97 4.44 7.97 -0.61
CA ASN A 97 4.11 6.62 -0.11
C ASN A 97 4.23 6.52 1.42
N ASN A 98 5.22 7.16 2.04
CA ASN A 98 5.34 7.15 3.49
C ASN A 98 4.18 7.89 4.18
N ILE A 99 3.74 9.02 3.63
CA ILE A 99 2.56 9.74 4.13
C ILE A 99 1.32 8.86 3.98
N HIS A 100 1.11 8.29 2.80
CA HIS A 100 -0.03 7.42 2.51
C HIS A 100 -0.09 6.22 3.47
N THR A 101 1.00 5.45 3.63
CA THR A 101 1.00 4.27 4.51
C THR A 101 0.79 4.61 5.98
N LEU A 102 1.19 5.81 6.41
CA LEU A 102 0.92 6.30 7.77
C LEU A 102 -0.56 6.58 8.00
N TRP A 103 -1.25 7.20 7.01
CA TRP A 103 -2.63 7.67 7.17
C TRP A 103 -3.67 6.59 6.87
N GLN A 104 -3.43 5.74 5.87
CA GLN A 104 -4.42 4.79 5.40
C GLN A 104 -4.47 3.54 6.29
N ASP A 105 -5.66 3.17 6.72
CA ASP A 105 -5.86 2.07 7.68
C ASP A 105 -5.68 0.68 7.05
N HIS A 106 -5.74 0.57 5.73
CA HIS A 106 -5.47 -0.69 5.02
C HIS A 106 -3.97 -1.05 4.97
N HIS A 107 -3.06 -0.15 5.36
CA HIS A 107 -1.63 -0.49 5.46
C HIS A 107 -1.27 -0.94 6.87
N PRO A 108 -0.87 -2.23 7.06
CA PRO A 108 -0.49 -2.75 8.37
C PRO A 108 0.79 -2.16 8.95
N CYS A 109 1.59 -1.48 8.13
CA CYS A 109 2.85 -0.90 8.56
C CYS A 109 3.12 0.45 7.89
N TYR A 110 3.97 1.23 8.56
CA TYR A 110 4.47 2.52 8.10
C TYR A 110 5.96 2.66 8.43
N LYS A 111 6.63 3.72 7.99
CA LYS A 111 7.99 4.06 8.40
C LYS A 111 7.95 4.92 9.66
N ASP A 112 8.74 4.56 10.69
CA ASP A 112 8.92 5.42 11.87
C ASP A 112 9.89 6.58 11.60
N LEU A 113 10.17 7.40 12.62
CA LEU A 113 11.05 8.57 12.51
C LEU A 113 12.52 8.20 12.24
N ASP A 114 12.91 6.98 12.57
CA ASP A 114 14.24 6.42 12.31
C ASP A 114 14.31 5.70 10.95
N GLY A 115 13.21 5.67 10.21
CA GLY A 115 13.08 5.00 8.92
C GLY A 115 12.84 3.49 9.01
N ASN A 116 12.66 2.95 10.22
CA ASN A 116 12.37 1.53 10.43
C ASN A 116 10.91 1.21 10.13
N LYS A 117 10.64 -0.07 9.84
CA LYS A 117 9.28 -0.56 9.66
C LYS A 117 8.58 -0.68 11.02
N ALA A 118 7.57 0.13 11.24
CA ALA A 118 6.67 0.07 12.39
C ALA A 118 5.32 -0.52 11.99
N TYR A 119 4.67 -1.24 12.93
CA TYR A 119 3.40 -1.91 12.68
C TYR A 119 2.27 -1.26 13.45
N LYS A 120 1.14 -1.03 12.77
CA LYS A 120 -0.10 -0.57 13.40
C LYS A 120 -0.66 -1.67 14.33
N PRO A 121 -1.47 -1.31 15.35
CA PRO A 121 -2.28 -2.27 16.08
C PRO A 121 -3.19 -3.07 15.14
N LYS A 122 -3.52 -4.32 15.53
CA LYS A 122 -4.33 -5.21 14.70
C LYS A 122 -5.73 -4.69 14.42
N ASP A 123 -6.30 -4.00 15.38
CA ASP A 123 -7.62 -3.38 15.40
C ASP A 123 -7.68 -2.03 14.68
N GLU A 124 -6.53 -1.44 14.34
CA GLU A 124 -6.41 -0.22 13.54
C GLU A 124 -6.26 -0.50 12.04
N VAL A 125 -6.19 -1.76 11.62
CA VAL A 125 -6.02 -2.14 10.22
C VAL A 125 -7.34 -2.62 9.65
N GLU A 126 -7.78 -1.99 8.55
CA GLU A 126 -8.90 -2.47 7.74
C GLU A 126 -8.43 -3.65 6.86
N TRP A 127 -8.59 -4.85 7.40
CA TRP A 127 -8.01 -6.06 6.78
C TRP A 127 -8.70 -6.46 5.48
N THR A 128 -10.00 -6.19 5.33
CA THR A 128 -10.70 -6.47 4.07
C THR A 128 -10.12 -5.61 2.97
N GLU A 129 -9.98 -4.32 3.20
CA GLU A 129 -9.37 -3.40 2.25
C GLU A 129 -7.91 -3.76 1.96
N ALA A 130 -7.12 -4.12 3.00
CA ALA A 130 -5.73 -4.54 2.84
C ALA A 130 -5.58 -5.78 1.94
N VAL A 131 -6.39 -6.81 2.15
CA VAL A 131 -6.35 -8.05 1.36
C VAL A 131 -6.83 -7.81 -0.08
N LEU A 132 -7.86 -6.97 -0.26
CA LEU A 132 -8.33 -6.56 -1.59
C LEU A 132 -7.26 -5.76 -2.35
N ASP A 133 -6.52 -4.86 -1.67
CA ASP A 133 -5.39 -4.11 -2.25
C ASP A 133 -4.30 -5.07 -2.73
N TRP A 134 -3.93 -6.06 -1.92
CA TRP A 134 -2.94 -7.06 -2.31
C TRP A 134 -3.40 -7.89 -3.50
N GLU A 135 -4.67 -8.30 -3.53
CA GLU A 135 -5.24 -9.04 -4.66
C GLU A 135 -5.30 -8.19 -5.94
N CYS A 136 -5.65 -6.92 -5.81
CA CYS A 136 -5.63 -5.98 -6.93
C CYS A 136 -4.22 -5.80 -7.51
N ALA A 137 -3.19 -5.82 -6.66
CA ALA A 137 -1.80 -5.65 -7.08
C ALA A 137 -1.35 -6.68 -8.12
N ARG A 138 -1.86 -7.93 -8.08
CA ARG A 138 -1.51 -8.96 -9.09
C ARG A 138 -1.88 -8.56 -10.53
N PHE A 139 -2.89 -7.70 -10.70
CA PHE A 139 -3.35 -7.24 -12.00
C PHE A 139 -2.73 -5.91 -12.44
N THR A 140 -2.23 -5.13 -11.50
CA THR A 140 -1.77 -3.76 -11.74
C THR A 140 -0.28 -3.58 -11.59
N LYS A 141 0.43 -4.50 -10.92
CA LYS A 141 1.90 -4.48 -10.72
C LYS A 141 2.57 -5.54 -11.58
N PRO A 142 2.99 -5.24 -12.80
CA PRO A 142 3.57 -6.24 -13.71
C PRO A 142 4.91 -6.79 -13.23
N ASP A 143 5.64 -6.02 -12.41
CA ASP A 143 6.92 -6.40 -11.81
C ASP A 143 6.79 -7.27 -10.55
N LYS A 144 5.61 -7.31 -9.94
CA LYS A 144 5.32 -8.06 -8.70
C LYS A 144 3.89 -8.59 -8.70
N PRO A 145 3.54 -9.53 -9.59
CA PRO A 145 2.17 -10.01 -9.73
C PRO A 145 1.79 -11.03 -8.63
N LEU A 146 2.03 -10.69 -7.37
CA LEU A 146 1.66 -11.52 -6.23
C LEU A 146 0.16 -11.39 -5.95
N ASN A 147 -0.54 -12.51 -5.81
CA ASN A 147 -1.89 -12.53 -5.24
C ASN A 147 -1.87 -12.21 -3.74
N ALA A 148 -3.03 -12.08 -3.12
CA ALA A 148 -3.13 -11.74 -1.71
C ALA A 148 -2.50 -12.80 -0.79
N TYR A 149 -2.64 -14.10 -1.11
CA TYR A 149 -2.04 -15.17 -0.31
C TYR A 149 -0.53 -15.23 -0.43
N ASP A 150 0.03 -15.07 -1.64
CA ASP A 150 1.48 -14.97 -1.83
C ASP A 150 2.07 -13.75 -1.13
N THR A 151 1.33 -12.64 -1.11
CA THR A 151 1.70 -11.44 -0.35
C THR A 151 1.74 -11.72 1.15
N TYR A 152 0.73 -12.43 1.68
CA TYR A 152 0.74 -12.89 3.06
C TYR A 152 1.95 -13.78 3.36
N LEU A 153 2.19 -14.83 2.57
CA LEU A 153 3.31 -15.75 2.77
C LEU A 153 4.66 -15.02 2.79
N LYS A 154 4.84 -14.07 1.88
CA LYS A 154 6.10 -13.33 1.73
C LYS A 154 6.37 -12.34 2.86
N TYR A 155 5.35 -11.65 3.34
CA TYR A 155 5.55 -10.47 4.21
C TYR A 155 4.97 -10.60 5.62
N TYR A 156 4.05 -11.56 5.86
CA TYR A 156 3.25 -11.62 7.09
C TYR A 156 3.13 -13.02 7.70
N TYR A 157 3.71 -14.06 7.10
CA TYR A 157 3.55 -15.46 7.50
C TYR A 157 3.81 -15.72 8.99
N THR A 158 4.85 -15.11 9.57
CA THR A 158 5.19 -15.25 10.99
C THR A 158 4.73 -14.07 11.85
N SER A 159 3.82 -13.23 11.31
CA SER A 159 3.40 -12.02 12.00
C SER A 159 2.25 -12.30 12.98
N LYS A 160 2.06 -11.37 13.93
CA LYS A 160 0.89 -11.35 14.81
C LYS A 160 -0.45 -11.23 14.08
N TYR A 161 -0.43 -10.98 12.78
CA TYR A 161 -1.61 -10.78 11.93
C TYR A 161 -2.06 -12.04 11.19
N THR A 162 -1.32 -13.14 11.26
CA THR A 162 -1.59 -14.39 10.52
C THR A 162 -3.05 -14.80 10.59
N SER A 163 -3.62 -14.92 11.79
CA SER A 163 -5.00 -15.40 11.96
C SER A 163 -6.05 -14.51 11.28
N VAL A 164 -5.91 -13.18 11.39
CA VAL A 164 -6.88 -12.26 10.80
C VAL A 164 -6.75 -12.22 9.28
N ILE A 165 -5.54 -12.28 8.74
CA ILE A 165 -5.30 -12.32 7.30
C ILE A 165 -5.88 -13.59 6.69
N ILE A 166 -5.59 -14.76 7.27
CA ILE A 166 -6.14 -16.04 6.80
C ILE A 166 -7.68 -16.03 6.83
N ASN A 167 -8.28 -15.57 7.93
CA ASN A 167 -9.74 -15.49 8.03
C ASN A 167 -10.34 -14.53 6.98
N THR A 168 -9.67 -13.42 6.68
CA THR A 168 -10.10 -12.47 5.65
C THR A 168 -10.00 -13.08 4.27
N LEU A 169 -8.90 -13.78 3.95
CA LEU A 169 -8.74 -14.48 2.68
C LEU A 169 -9.83 -15.54 2.47
N ILE A 170 -10.17 -16.31 3.52
CA ILE A 170 -11.25 -17.30 3.48
C ILE A 170 -12.62 -16.63 3.29
N SER A 171 -12.89 -15.54 4.03
CA SER A 171 -14.18 -14.84 3.93
C SER A 171 -14.42 -14.21 2.55
N LEU A 172 -13.36 -13.78 1.87
CA LEU A 172 -13.40 -13.29 0.50
C LEU A 172 -13.45 -14.43 -0.54
N GLY A 173 -13.31 -15.69 -0.10
CA GLY A 173 -13.28 -16.85 -0.96
C GLY A 173 -12.01 -16.97 -1.82
N LEU A 174 -10.93 -16.30 -1.42
CA LEU A 174 -9.61 -16.38 -2.07
C LEU A 174 -8.81 -17.60 -1.59
N LEU A 175 -9.17 -18.14 -0.43
CA LEU A 175 -8.51 -19.28 0.19
C LEU A 175 -9.54 -20.29 0.65
N SER A 176 -9.30 -21.58 0.39
CA SER A 176 -10.05 -22.71 0.92
C SER A 176 -9.25 -23.45 1.98
N VAL A 177 -9.96 -24.11 2.89
CA VAL A 177 -9.38 -24.90 3.97
C VAL A 177 -9.69 -26.36 3.72
N LYS A 178 -8.67 -27.21 3.69
CA LYS A 178 -8.80 -28.66 3.66
C LYS A 178 -8.20 -29.28 4.90
N THR A 179 -8.93 -30.16 5.55
CA THR A 179 -8.39 -30.97 6.65
C THR A 179 -7.91 -32.31 6.05
N THR A 180 -6.64 -32.60 6.30
CA THR A 180 -6.00 -33.86 5.91
C THR A 180 -5.51 -34.60 7.14
N ASP A 181 -5.10 -35.85 7.01
CA ASP A 181 -4.49 -36.60 8.10
C ASP A 181 -3.20 -35.96 8.64
N ALA A 182 -2.54 -35.12 7.81
CA ALA A 182 -1.33 -34.36 8.18
C ALA A 182 -1.64 -33.00 8.82
N GLY A 183 -2.91 -32.59 8.91
CA GLY A 183 -3.34 -31.31 9.50
C GLY A 183 -4.14 -30.45 8.53
N VAL A 184 -4.19 -29.14 8.83
CA VAL A 184 -4.91 -28.15 8.03
C VAL A 184 -4.03 -27.64 6.89
N VAL A 185 -4.56 -27.72 5.66
CA VAL A 185 -3.92 -27.21 4.45
C VAL A 185 -4.75 -26.08 3.87
N TYR A 186 -4.09 -25.00 3.46
CA TYR A 186 -4.69 -23.84 2.79
C TYR A 186 -4.40 -23.90 1.29
N GLU A 187 -5.43 -23.76 0.47
CA GLU A 187 -5.30 -23.76 -0.99
C GLU A 187 -5.90 -22.48 -1.59
N VAL A 188 -5.16 -21.85 -2.49
CA VAL A 188 -5.69 -20.72 -3.27
C VAL A 188 -6.81 -21.21 -4.17
N THR A 189 -7.92 -20.48 -4.18
CA THR A 189 -9.08 -20.83 -5.02
C THR A 189 -8.90 -20.28 -6.45
N ASP A 190 -9.68 -20.82 -7.39
CA ASP A 190 -9.78 -20.35 -8.78
C ASP A 190 -10.71 -19.14 -8.96
N LYS A 191 -11.24 -18.59 -7.86
CA LYS A 191 -12.26 -17.52 -7.87
C LYS A 191 -11.88 -16.33 -8.75
N MET A 192 -10.59 -15.97 -8.80
CA MET A 192 -10.08 -14.83 -9.58
C MET A 192 -9.62 -15.20 -11.00
N ASP A 193 -9.64 -16.46 -11.41
CA ASP A 193 -9.07 -16.88 -12.70
C ASP A 193 -9.87 -16.34 -13.90
N ASN A 194 -11.19 -16.17 -13.71
CA ASN A 194 -12.09 -15.61 -14.71
C ASN A 194 -12.30 -14.09 -14.59
N PHE A 195 -11.62 -13.43 -13.64
CA PHE A 195 -11.75 -11.98 -13.45
C PHE A 195 -11.05 -11.20 -14.54
N LYS A 196 -11.78 -10.30 -15.20
CA LYS A 196 -11.28 -9.40 -16.24
C LYS A 196 -11.49 -7.95 -15.79
N TRP A 197 -10.41 -7.25 -15.52
CA TRP A 197 -10.52 -5.87 -15.09
C TRP A 197 -10.40 -4.84 -16.23
N LYS A 198 -9.87 -5.24 -17.40
CA LYS A 198 -9.78 -4.43 -18.64
C LYS A 198 -11.03 -4.61 -19.50
#